data_f257679a43658f603c99922c6e8cce2e
#
_entry.id   f257679a43658f603c99922c6e8cce2e
#
_cell.length_a   1.000
_cell.length_b   1.000
_cell.length_c   1.000
_cell.angle_alpha   90.00
_cell.angle_beta   90.00
_cell.angle_gamma   90.00
#
_symmetry.space_group_name_H-M   'P 1'
#
loop_
_entity.id
_entity.type
_entity.pdbx_description
1 polymer ?
#
loop_
_entity_poly.entity_id
_entity_poly.type
_entity_poly.pdbx_seq_one_letter_code
_entity_poly.pdbx_strand_id
1 'polypeptide(L)'
;MINFRIICKIIGSLLFIEAFFMTWCAAMAFYFHEEDQIAFLMSLLITFGSGFFFLLWGRNAENMLSRKDAFLLVTAVWVIFSLFGTFPFLIHGSITNFTDAYFETMSGFTTTGATIIDDVEVLPHGILFWRSLMQWIGGLGIVFFTIAILPSLVGGSVKVFAAEATGPVKAKMHPRLTTTAKWIWSIYLLLTIDCGIAFWLAGMNWFDATNYSMTTTATGGFAIHNDSLAYFHNPAIDYIAIVFQFLAGINFTLLYASIFKSKFAALLKNSEFKLYICILLLSAAGIATVLYLQLGYELEPAIRSSLFHVVSFMTTTGMFNDDVALWPHITWIILGAVMFVGGCAGSTSGGFKCIRAVMTLKSLRNNFRQILHPNAVLPVRINGQSVPQARMVALFSFFTLFILMILVTAGIMLLSGIDMINSIVIALSCVSNIGPSLSTDIGANISWSGMPDFVKWTLCPLMLMGRLEIMTVLVLFTRSYWKEN
;
A
#
# COMPACT_ATOMS: atom_id res chain seq x y z
N MET A 1 17.37 11.70 24.59
CA MET A 1 17.72 10.26 24.36
C MET A 1 16.57 9.50 23.75
N ILE A 2 16.85 8.49 22.91
CA ILE A 2 15.84 7.55 22.37
C ILE A 2 15.50 6.54 23.46
N ASN A 3 14.21 6.30 23.70
CA ASN A 3 13.76 5.34 24.70
C ASN A 3 13.54 3.96 24.07
N PHE A 4 14.63 3.18 23.93
CA PHE A 4 14.57 1.83 23.37
C PHE A 4 13.64 0.88 24.13
N ARG A 5 13.48 1.07 25.45
CA ARG A 5 12.63 0.18 26.28
C ARG A 5 11.15 0.30 25.89
N ILE A 6 10.66 1.52 25.63
CA ILE A 6 9.26 1.69 25.20
C ILE A 6 9.05 1.16 23.78
N ILE A 7 10.06 1.30 22.91
CA ILE A 7 10.02 0.76 21.55
C ILE A 7 9.91 -0.76 21.61
N CYS A 8 10.77 -1.44 22.39
CA CYS A 8 10.69 -2.89 22.59
C CYS A 8 9.34 -3.33 23.18
N LYS A 9 8.81 -2.61 24.18
CA LYS A 9 7.50 -2.90 24.77
C LYS A 9 6.39 -2.89 23.73
N ILE A 10 6.38 -1.87 22.84
CA ILE A 10 5.36 -1.75 21.81
C ILE A 10 5.55 -2.82 20.73
N ILE A 11 6.79 -3.07 20.27
CA ILE A 11 7.09 -4.12 19.29
C ILE A 11 6.67 -5.49 19.84
N GLY A 12 6.99 -5.81 21.10
CA GLY A 12 6.58 -7.07 21.72
C GLY A 12 5.05 -7.25 21.71
N SER A 13 4.30 -6.19 22.03
CA SER A 13 2.84 -6.22 21.96
C SER A 13 2.30 -6.40 20.55
N LEU A 14 3.00 -5.85 19.55
CA LEU A 14 2.64 -5.98 18.15
C LEU A 14 2.93 -7.38 17.61
N LEU A 15 4.02 -8.00 18.00
CA LEU A 15 4.34 -9.40 17.65
C LEU A 15 3.28 -10.38 18.17
N PHE A 16 2.62 -10.11 19.30
CA PHE A 16 1.47 -10.91 19.72
C PHE A 16 0.28 -10.78 18.78
N ILE A 17 0.07 -9.61 18.19
CA ILE A 17 -0.97 -9.42 17.19
C ILE A 17 -0.63 -10.21 15.93
N GLU A 18 0.63 -10.18 15.49
CA GLU A 18 1.09 -10.96 14.34
C GLU A 18 0.95 -12.46 14.60
N ALA A 19 1.37 -12.95 15.77
CA ALA A 19 1.19 -14.34 16.20
C ALA A 19 -0.31 -14.72 16.23
N PHE A 20 -1.20 -13.82 16.69
CA PHE A 20 -2.64 -14.05 16.64
C PHE A 20 -3.15 -14.25 15.22
N PHE A 21 -2.70 -13.47 14.25
CA PHE A 21 -3.08 -13.69 12.86
C PHE A 21 -2.50 -14.97 12.26
N MET A 22 -1.31 -15.40 12.68
CA MET A 22 -0.76 -16.71 12.31
C MET A 22 -1.62 -17.87 12.82
N THR A 23 -2.39 -17.70 13.93
CA THR A 23 -3.35 -18.74 14.37
C THR A 23 -4.46 -18.96 13.36
N TRP A 24 -4.91 -17.93 12.65
CA TRP A 24 -5.93 -18.07 11.61
C TRP A 24 -5.39 -18.83 10.40
N CYS A 25 -4.12 -18.57 10.02
CA CYS A 25 -3.47 -19.34 8.95
C CYS A 25 -3.28 -20.80 9.36
N ALA A 26 -2.88 -21.07 10.61
CA ALA A 26 -2.82 -22.42 11.14
C ALA A 26 -4.19 -23.11 11.11
N ALA A 27 -5.27 -22.39 11.45
CA ALA A 27 -6.62 -22.93 11.37
C ALA A 27 -7.03 -23.28 9.92
N MET A 28 -6.62 -22.46 8.94
CA MET A 28 -6.83 -22.78 7.51
C MET A 28 -6.04 -24.03 7.10
N ALA A 29 -4.75 -24.12 7.46
CA ALA A 29 -3.93 -25.29 7.19
C ALA A 29 -4.55 -26.59 7.80
N PHE A 30 -5.08 -26.50 9.02
CA PHE A 30 -5.80 -27.62 9.64
C PHE A 30 -7.11 -27.97 8.94
N TYR A 31 -7.85 -26.96 8.48
CA TYR A 31 -9.14 -27.18 7.78
C TYR A 31 -8.94 -27.89 6.45
N PHE A 32 -7.90 -27.54 5.70
CA PHE A 32 -7.57 -28.16 4.41
C PHE A 32 -6.70 -29.42 4.53
N HIS A 33 -6.25 -29.80 5.76
CA HIS A 33 -5.39 -30.95 6.05
C HIS A 33 -4.04 -30.94 5.28
N GLU A 34 -3.42 -29.78 5.14
CA GLU A 34 -2.19 -29.59 4.39
C GLU A 34 -0.92 -29.60 5.27
N GLU A 35 0.26 -29.71 4.66
CA GLU A 35 1.53 -29.90 5.36
C GLU A 35 2.06 -28.63 6.05
N ASP A 36 1.52 -27.45 5.75
CA ASP A 36 1.94 -26.17 6.31
C ASP A 36 1.49 -25.92 7.77
N GLN A 37 0.70 -26.83 8.36
CA GLN A 37 0.27 -26.77 9.76
C GLN A 37 1.44 -26.60 10.73
N ILE A 38 2.50 -27.42 10.57
CA ILE A 38 3.68 -27.39 11.44
C ILE A 38 4.43 -26.07 11.27
N ALA A 39 4.53 -25.60 10.03
CA ALA A 39 5.21 -24.33 9.74
C ALA A 39 4.53 -23.15 10.44
N PHE A 40 3.19 -23.06 10.41
CA PHE A 40 2.48 -22.02 11.14
C PHE A 40 2.55 -22.16 12.66
N LEU A 41 2.47 -23.36 13.21
CA LEU A 41 2.61 -23.58 14.66
C LEU A 41 4.00 -23.17 15.16
N MET A 42 5.07 -23.56 14.45
CA MET A 42 6.43 -23.16 14.81
C MET A 42 6.64 -21.66 14.66
N SER A 43 6.18 -21.06 13.57
CA SER A 43 6.26 -19.60 13.35
C SER A 43 5.55 -18.83 14.44
N LEU A 44 4.34 -19.28 14.83
CA LEU A 44 3.57 -18.72 15.93
C LEU A 44 4.35 -18.77 17.25
N LEU A 45 4.95 -19.93 17.60
CA LEU A 45 5.72 -20.09 18.83
C LEU A 45 6.95 -19.16 18.83
N ILE A 46 7.67 -19.06 17.71
CA ILE A 46 8.85 -18.18 17.58
C ILE A 46 8.41 -16.71 17.74
N THR A 47 7.34 -16.30 17.03
CA THR A 47 6.84 -14.91 17.05
C THR A 47 6.31 -14.54 18.44
N PHE A 48 5.52 -15.42 19.06
CA PHE A 48 4.98 -15.23 20.41
C PHE A 48 6.12 -15.18 21.46
N GLY A 49 7.07 -16.12 21.41
CA GLY A 49 8.22 -16.16 22.33
C GLY A 49 9.09 -14.90 22.21
N SER A 50 9.35 -14.44 21.01
CA SER A 50 10.07 -13.19 20.75
C SER A 50 9.29 -11.97 21.25
N GLY A 51 7.99 -11.94 21.03
CA GLY A 51 7.09 -10.90 21.57
C GLY A 51 7.15 -10.83 23.10
N PHE A 52 7.14 -12.00 23.76
CA PHE A 52 7.26 -12.09 25.21
C PHE A 52 8.63 -11.57 25.70
N PHE A 53 9.71 -11.93 25.02
CA PHE A 53 11.05 -11.43 25.33
C PHE A 53 11.15 -9.91 25.21
N PHE A 54 10.64 -9.33 24.14
CA PHE A 54 10.63 -7.87 23.96
C PHE A 54 9.77 -7.17 25.03
N LEU A 55 8.64 -7.75 25.44
CA LEU A 55 7.83 -7.21 26.54
C LEU A 55 8.55 -7.24 27.86
N LEU A 56 9.23 -8.32 28.19
CA LEU A 56 10.03 -8.42 29.43
C LEU A 56 11.12 -7.35 29.45
N TRP A 57 11.83 -7.15 28.34
CA TRP A 57 12.87 -6.12 28.25
C TRP A 57 12.30 -4.70 28.39
N GLY A 58 11.10 -4.46 27.82
CA GLY A 58 10.39 -3.18 27.89
C GLY A 58 9.56 -2.96 29.17
N ARG A 59 9.50 -3.92 30.11
CA ARG A 59 8.58 -3.92 31.26
C ARG A 59 8.62 -2.64 32.09
N ASN A 60 9.81 -2.09 32.33
CA ASN A 60 10.02 -0.88 33.17
C ASN A 60 10.11 0.41 32.35
N ALA A 61 9.60 0.43 31.12
CA ALA A 61 9.63 1.62 30.29
C ALA A 61 8.61 2.66 30.78
N GLU A 62 9.02 3.91 30.87
CA GLU A 62 8.11 5.03 31.02
C GLU A 62 7.23 5.16 29.77
N ASN A 63 5.91 5.34 29.96
CA ASN A 63 4.95 5.43 28.85
C ASN A 63 4.97 6.80 28.13
N MET A 64 6.15 7.39 27.96
CA MET A 64 6.36 8.66 27.27
C MET A 64 7.11 8.45 25.95
N LEU A 65 6.43 8.66 24.84
CA LEU A 65 6.99 8.54 23.48
C LEU A 65 7.40 9.93 22.96
N SER A 66 8.67 10.12 22.59
CA SER A 66 9.14 11.33 21.92
C SER A 66 8.79 11.28 20.41
N ARG A 67 9.00 12.40 19.69
CA ARG A 67 8.84 12.38 18.22
C ARG A 67 9.91 11.51 17.56
N LYS A 68 11.14 11.50 18.08
CA LYS A 68 12.22 10.65 17.58
C LYS A 68 11.87 9.17 17.77
N ASP A 69 11.41 8.78 18.95
CA ASP A 69 10.97 7.40 19.22
C ASP A 69 9.86 6.95 18.26
N ALA A 70 8.92 7.85 17.93
CA ALA A 70 7.82 7.53 17.02
C ALA A 70 8.29 7.21 15.59
N PHE A 71 9.25 7.95 15.03
CA PHE A 71 9.81 7.67 13.70
C PHE A 71 10.57 6.33 13.69
N LEU A 72 11.40 6.08 14.71
CA LEU A 72 12.14 4.82 14.82
C LEU A 72 11.19 3.64 15.02
N LEU A 73 10.20 3.77 15.90
CA LEU A 73 9.21 2.75 16.17
C LEU A 73 8.46 2.34 14.91
N VAL A 74 7.90 3.32 14.17
CA VAL A 74 7.12 3.04 12.97
C VAL A 74 7.97 2.28 11.95
N THR A 75 9.19 2.75 11.67
CA THR A 75 10.08 2.07 10.72
C THR A 75 10.48 0.68 11.20
N ALA A 76 10.86 0.54 12.48
CA ALA A 76 11.29 -0.73 13.05
C ALA A 76 10.17 -1.78 13.07
N VAL A 77 8.93 -1.38 13.31
CA VAL A 77 7.77 -2.29 13.29
C VAL A 77 7.62 -2.95 11.93
N TRP A 78 7.68 -2.20 10.84
CA TRP A 78 7.55 -2.76 9.50
C TRP A 78 8.68 -3.73 9.14
N VAL A 79 9.92 -3.37 9.49
CA VAL A 79 11.09 -4.24 9.30
C VAL A 79 10.95 -5.54 10.10
N ILE A 80 10.52 -5.45 11.36
CA ILE A 80 10.40 -6.60 12.26
C ILE A 80 9.22 -7.48 11.86
N PHE A 81 8.06 -6.92 11.51
CA PHE A 81 6.92 -7.70 11.00
C PHE A 81 7.32 -8.46 9.72
N SER A 82 7.98 -7.80 8.77
CA SER A 82 8.46 -8.50 7.58
C SER A 82 9.44 -9.62 7.91
N LEU A 83 10.28 -9.45 8.95
CA LEU A 83 11.21 -10.47 9.39
C LEU A 83 10.47 -11.69 9.99
N PHE A 84 9.53 -11.47 10.91
CA PHE A 84 8.77 -12.57 11.52
C PHE A 84 7.81 -13.22 10.53
N GLY A 85 7.25 -12.44 9.60
CA GLY A 85 6.40 -12.92 8.51
C GLY A 85 7.09 -13.91 7.56
N THR A 86 8.45 -13.98 7.54
CA THR A 86 9.20 -14.93 6.71
C THR A 86 9.13 -16.37 7.21
N PHE A 87 8.94 -16.58 8.51
CA PHE A 87 9.04 -17.90 9.11
C PHE A 87 8.08 -18.95 8.51
N PRO A 88 6.80 -18.65 8.24
CA PRO A 88 5.93 -19.62 7.60
C PRO A 88 6.48 -20.13 6.27
N PHE A 89 7.03 -19.25 5.42
CA PHE A 89 7.59 -19.61 4.13
C PHE A 89 8.86 -20.45 4.26
N LEU A 90 9.79 -20.04 5.14
CA LEU A 90 11.07 -20.72 5.33
C LEU A 90 10.91 -22.09 5.99
N ILE A 91 10.03 -22.22 6.99
CA ILE A 91 9.82 -23.47 7.73
C ILE A 91 9.03 -24.47 6.87
N HIS A 92 8.06 -24.00 6.09
CA HIS A 92 7.35 -24.85 5.13
C HIS A 92 8.25 -25.25 3.94
N GLY A 93 9.24 -24.39 3.59
CA GLY A 93 10.11 -24.64 2.43
C GLY A 93 9.53 -24.16 1.11
N SER A 94 8.38 -23.45 1.10
CA SER A 94 7.81 -22.83 -0.11
C SER A 94 8.73 -21.75 -0.70
N ILE A 95 9.49 -21.07 0.15
CA ILE A 95 10.57 -20.18 -0.23
C ILE A 95 11.79 -20.57 0.62
N THR A 96 12.85 -21.05 -0.04
CA THR A 96 14.05 -21.55 0.66
C THR A 96 15.10 -20.47 0.92
N ASN A 97 15.15 -19.42 0.10
CA ASN A 97 16.09 -18.32 0.22
C ASN A 97 15.52 -17.25 1.18
N PHE A 98 16.28 -16.85 2.18
CA PHE A 98 15.89 -15.80 3.13
C PHE A 98 15.64 -14.44 2.44
N THR A 99 16.46 -14.07 1.44
CA THR A 99 16.27 -12.82 0.68
C THR A 99 14.91 -12.79 0.00
N ASP A 100 14.54 -13.90 -0.62
CA ASP A 100 13.26 -14.05 -1.31
C ASP A 100 12.09 -14.02 -0.34
N ALA A 101 12.18 -14.77 0.77
CA ALA A 101 11.15 -14.76 1.79
C ALA A 101 10.96 -13.36 2.40
N TYR A 102 12.05 -12.63 2.65
CA TYR A 102 11.98 -11.26 3.19
C TYR A 102 11.41 -10.27 2.16
N PHE A 103 11.76 -10.44 0.89
CA PHE A 103 11.17 -9.62 -0.19
C PHE A 103 9.66 -9.83 -0.29
N GLU A 104 9.20 -11.09 -0.32
CA GLU A 104 7.78 -11.44 -0.39
C GLU A 104 6.99 -10.86 0.80
N THR A 105 7.53 -10.99 2.02
CA THR A 105 6.87 -10.46 3.22
C THR A 105 6.89 -8.93 3.30
N MET A 106 8.00 -8.30 2.92
CA MET A 106 8.08 -6.84 2.82
C MET A 106 7.09 -6.31 1.79
N SER A 107 7.01 -6.94 0.62
CA SER A 107 6.02 -6.63 -0.41
C SER A 107 4.59 -6.84 0.08
N GLY A 108 4.33 -7.92 0.81
CA GLY A 108 3.04 -8.21 1.42
C GLY A 108 2.62 -7.13 2.41
N PHE A 109 3.40 -6.90 3.45
CA PHE A 109 3.05 -5.92 4.48
C PHE A 109 3.00 -4.48 3.94
N THR A 110 3.89 -4.09 3.04
CA THR A 110 3.84 -2.74 2.41
C THR A 110 2.73 -2.61 1.37
N THR A 111 1.93 -3.66 1.16
CA THR A 111 0.87 -3.71 0.12
C THR A 111 1.40 -3.36 -1.27
N THR A 112 2.65 -3.74 -1.55
CA THR A 112 3.25 -3.51 -2.86
C THR A 112 2.73 -4.52 -3.88
N GLY A 113 2.64 -5.81 -3.52
CA GLY A 113 2.12 -6.84 -4.42
C GLY A 113 3.14 -7.43 -5.40
N ALA A 114 4.39 -6.99 -5.37
CA ALA A 114 5.48 -7.64 -6.11
C ALA A 114 5.77 -9.01 -5.51
N THR A 115 5.80 -10.06 -6.31
CA THR A 115 6.03 -11.45 -5.85
C THR A 115 7.26 -12.06 -6.49
N ILE A 116 7.93 -12.93 -5.72
CA ILE A 116 9.03 -13.76 -6.20
C ILE A 116 8.56 -15.20 -6.48
N ILE A 117 7.29 -15.50 -6.26
CA ILE A 117 6.73 -16.83 -6.44
C ILE A 117 6.30 -16.98 -7.90
N ASP A 118 6.88 -17.96 -8.59
CA ASP A 118 6.61 -18.19 -10.03
C ASP A 118 5.24 -18.85 -10.25
N ASP A 119 4.86 -19.77 -9.38
CA ASP A 119 3.58 -20.47 -9.42
C ASP A 119 2.93 -20.43 -8.03
N VAL A 120 1.90 -19.63 -7.90
CA VAL A 120 1.17 -19.48 -6.64
C VAL A 120 0.18 -20.61 -6.40
N GLU A 121 -0.26 -21.32 -7.45
CA GLU A 121 -1.29 -22.36 -7.37
C GLU A 121 -0.78 -23.66 -6.75
N VAL A 122 0.53 -23.85 -6.68
CA VAL A 122 1.15 -25.00 -5.99
C VAL A 122 1.27 -24.79 -4.48
N LEU A 123 1.01 -23.57 -3.99
CA LEU A 123 1.13 -23.26 -2.56
C LEU A 123 -0.07 -23.76 -1.76
N PRO A 124 0.16 -24.25 -0.52
CA PRO A 124 -0.95 -24.65 0.36
C PRO A 124 -1.81 -23.45 0.78
N HIS A 125 -3.06 -23.73 1.09
CA HIS A 125 -4.07 -22.72 1.43
C HIS A 125 -3.68 -21.84 2.61
N GLY A 126 -2.99 -22.37 3.64
CA GLY A 126 -2.51 -21.57 4.76
C GLY A 126 -1.50 -20.51 4.33
N ILE A 127 -0.54 -20.85 3.45
CA ILE A 127 0.44 -19.93 2.88
C ILE A 127 -0.23 -18.87 1.99
N LEU A 128 -1.17 -19.26 1.13
CA LEU A 128 -1.95 -18.32 0.30
C LEU A 128 -2.75 -17.34 1.16
N PHE A 129 -3.38 -17.85 2.21
CA PHE A 129 -4.12 -17.02 3.15
C PHE A 129 -3.19 -16.05 3.91
N TRP A 130 -1.98 -16.50 4.30
CA TRP A 130 -0.98 -15.63 4.94
C TRP A 130 -0.55 -14.48 4.03
N ARG A 131 -0.30 -14.74 2.75
CA ARG A 131 0.02 -13.69 1.76
C ARG A 131 -1.07 -12.60 1.72
N SER A 132 -2.33 -13.02 1.59
CA SER A 132 -3.46 -12.08 1.57
C SER A 132 -3.65 -11.34 2.89
N LEU A 133 -3.44 -12.03 4.00
CA LEU A 133 -3.58 -11.47 5.35
C LEU A 133 -2.49 -10.45 5.67
N MET A 134 -1.24 -10.68 5.25
CA MET A 134 -0.16 -9.68 5.36
C MET A 134 -0.54 -8.36 4.68
N GLN A 135 -1.08 -8.42 3.46
CA GLN A 135 -1.57 -7.22 2.76
C GLN A 135 -2.72 -6.57 3.50
N TRP A 136 -3.66 -7.35 4.01
CA TRP A 136 -4.81 -6.82 4.75
C TRP A 136 -4.39 -6.10 6.03
N ILE A 137 -3.46 -6.65 6.80
CA ILE A 137 -2.87 -6.00 7.98
C ILE A 137 -2.12 -4.73 7.57
N GLY A 138 -1.33 -4.80 6.51
CA GLY A 138 -0.54 -3.69 5.98
C GLY A 138 -1.38 -2.55 5.40
N GLY A 139 -2.58 -2.85 4.86
CA GLY A 139 -3.42 -1.89 4.15
C GLY A 139 -3.82 -0.67 4.95
N LEU A 140 -4.18 -0.81 6.21
CA LEU A 140 -4.45 0.33 7.10
C LEU A 140 -3.21 0.88 7.81
N GLY A 141 -2.09 0.17 7.74
CA GLY A 141 -0.91 0.46 8.55
C GLY A 141 -0.95 -0.25 9.90
N ILE A 142 0.13 -0.97 10.20
CA ILE A 142 0.25 -1.81 11.39
C ILE A 142 0.09 -1.00 12.67
N VAL A 143 0.68 0.18 12.72
CA VAL A 143 0.62 1.06 13.91
C VAL A 143 -0.76 1.70 14.07
N PHE A 144 -1.44 1.99 12.96
CA PHE A 144 -2.81 2.52 13.00
C PHE A 144 -3.79 1.50 13.58
N PHE A 145 -3.64 0.24 13.20
CA PHE A 145 -4.36 -0.89 13.77
C PHE A 145 -4.13 -1.00 15.29
N THR A 146 -2.87 -0.82 15.73
CA THR A 146 -2.50 -0.85 17.15
C THR A 146 -3.15 0.26 17.95
N ILE A 147 -3.19 1.49 17.42
CA ILE A 147 -3.86 2.63 18.08
C ILE A 147 -5.35 2.37 18.25
N ALA A 148 -5.97 1.64 17.33
CA ALA A 148 -7.38 1.30 17.41
C ALA A 148 -7.68 0.25 18.50
N ILE A 149 -6.84 -0.77 18.61
CA ILE A 149 -7.04 -1.92 19.51
C ILE A 149 -6.44 -1.69 20.90
N LEU A 150 -5.22 -1.14 20.98
CA LEU A 150 -4.45 -1.03 22.22
C LEU A 150 -4.09 0.42 22.57
N PRO A 151 -5.08 1.31 22.75
CA PRO A 151 -4.81 2.72 23.01
C PRO A 151 -4.04 2.99 24.31
N SER A 152 -4.08 2.07 25.26
CA SER A 152 -3.37 2.17 26.55
C SER A 152 -1.86 1.95 26.42
N LEU A 153 -1.39 1.26 25.38
CA LEU A 153 0.04 0.96 25.17
C LEU A 153 0.79 2.14 24.56
N VAL A 154 0.09 3.04 23.87
CA VAL A 154 0.70 4.15 23.14
C VAL A 154 0.34 5.48 23.79
N GLY A 155 0.99 5.80 24.91
CA GLY A 155 0.83 7.10 25.60
C GLY A 155 1.17 8.33 24.74
N GLY A 156 1.86 8.12 23.59
CA GLY A 156 2.18 9.13 22.57
C GLY A 156 1.39 8.99 21.26
N SER A 157 0.17 8.46 21.29
CA SER A 157 -0.65 8.13 20.10
C SER A 157 -0.70 9.22 19.02
N VAL A 158 -0.73 10.50 19.40
CA VAL A 158 -0.72 11.65 18.47
C VAL A 158 0.58 11.71 17.66
N LYS A 159 1.73 11.40 18.28
CA LYS A 159 3.05 11.48 17.64
C LYS A 159 3.25 10.31 16.68
N VAL A 160 2.81 9.12 17.07
CA VAL A 160 2.86 7.91 16.23
C VAL A 160 1.92 8.05 15.03
N PHE A 161 0.68 8.50 15.24
CA PHE A 161 -0.25 8.81 14.15
C PHE A 161 0.33 9.84 13.18
N ALA A 162 1.04 10.85 13.70
CA ALA A 162 1.67 11.85 12.85
C ALA A 162 2.85 11.29 12.02
N ALA A 163 3.50 10.22 12.49
CA ALA A 163 4.59 9.55 11.78
C ALA A 163 4.10 8.60 10.69
N GLU A 164 2.95 7.92 10.89
CA GLU A 164 2.41 6.94 9.94
C GLU A 164 1.34 7.52 9.00
N ALA A 165 0.63 8.58 9.42
CA ALA A 165 -0.45 9.15 8.61
C ALA A 165 0.07 9.75 7.31
N THR A 166 -0.36 9.19 6.20
CA THR A 166 0.02 9.61 4.85
C THR A 166 -0.70 10.89 4.41
N GLY A 167 0.01 11.75 3.69
CA GLY A 167 -0.55 12.94 3.04
C GLY A 167 -0.35 14.27 3.77
N PRO A 168 -0.32 15.38 3.00
CA PRO A 168 0.00 16.72 3.49
C PRO A 168 -1.13 17.37 4.30
N VAL A 169 -2.35 16.85 4.24
CA VAL A 169 -3.53 17.37 4.95
C VAL A 169 -4.07 16.30 5.88
N LYS A 170 -3.89 16.51 7.18
CA LYS A 170 -4.36 15.58 8.22
C LYS A 170 -5.77 15.97 8.65
N ALA A 171 -6.77 15.21 8.20
CA ALA A 171 -8.15 15.40 8.63
C ALA A 171 -8.40 14.64 9.95
N LYS A 172 -8.93 15.33 10.96
CA LYS A 172 -9.40 14.70 12.22
C LYS A 172 -10.92 14.53 12.15
N MET A 173 -11.41 13.30 12.31
CA MET A 173 -12.85 13.02 12.41
C MET A 173 -13.43 13.31 13.80
N HIS A 174 -12.63 13.06 14.81
CA HIS A 174 -12.99 13.23 16.22
C HIS A 174 -11.85 13.87 17.02
N PRO A 175 -12.17 14.51 18.17
CA PRO A 175 -11.15 15.07 19.07
C PRO A 175 -10.16 14.02 19.59
N ARG A 176 -10.62 12.76 19.75
CA ARG A 176 -9.78 11.62 20.19
C ARG A 176 -9.33 10.79 18.99
N LEU A 177 -8.02 10.60 18.85
CA LEU A 177 -7.42 9.82 17.76
C LEU A 177 -7.86 8.35 17.76
N THR A 178 -8.02 7.76 18.94
CA THR A 178 -8.50 6.38 19.10
C THR A 178 -9.89 6.18 18.51
N THR A 179 -10.78 7.16 18.66
CA THR A 179 -12.13 7.12 18.08
C THR A 179 -12.04 7.20 16.55
N THR A 180 -11.19 8.08 16.02
CA THR A 180 -10.95 8.18 14.58
C THR A 180 -10.39 6.87 14.01
N ALA A 181 -9.40 6.27 14.68
CA ALA A 181 -8.80 5.00 14.27
C ALA A 181 -9.85 3.87 14.25
N LYS A 182 -10.68 3.74 15.28
CA LYS A 182 -11.75 2.74 15.32
C LYS A 182 -12.74 2.88 14.17
N TRP A 183 -13.15 4.10 13.82
CA TRP A 183 -14.07 4.33 12.72
C TRP A 183 -13.46 4.00 11.36
N ILE A 184 -12.22 4.38 11.12
CA ILE A 184 -11.51 4.05 9.88
C ILE A 184 -11.37 2.53 9.75
N TRP A 185 -10.97 1.85 10.84
CA TRP A 185 -10.87 0.40 10.87
C TRP A 185 -12.23 -0.29 10.62
N SER A 186 -13.31 0.24 11.20
CA SER A 186 -14.66 -0.32 10.97
C SER A 186 -15.10 -0.19 9.51
N ILE A 187 -14.79 0.93 8.83
CA ILE A 187 -15.08 1.09 7.40
C ILE A 187 -14.27 0.10 6.57
N TYR A 188 -12.99 -0.06 6.89
CA TYR A 188 -12.12 -0.99 6.20
C TYR A 188 -12.64 -2.44 6.30
N LEU A 189 -12.99 -2.85 7.52
CA LEU A 189 -13.58 -4.16 7.77
C LEU A 189 -14.91 -4.33 7.01
N LEU A 190 -15.78 -3.33 7.05
CA LEU A 190 -17.06 -3.33 6.34
C LEU A 190 -16.82 -3.50 4.82
N LEU A 191 -15.93 -2.68 4.24
CA LEU A 191 -15.59 -2.80 2.81
C LEU A 191 -15.01 -4.18 2.46
N THR A 192 -14.20 -4.78 3.34
CA THR A 192 -13.65 -6.13 3.11
C THR A 192 -14.76 -7.19 3.13
N ILE A 193 -15.65 -7.13 4.10
CA ILE A 193 -16.78 -8.07 4.21
C ILE A 193 -17.73 -7.93 3.01
N ASP A 194 -18.13 -6.70 2.67
CA ASP A 194 -19.02 -6.43 1.55
C ASP A 194 -18.40 -6.88 0.22
N CYS A 195 -17.08 -6.66 0.03
CA CYS A 195 -16.33 -7.12 -1.13
C CYS A 195 -16.33 -8.65 -1.23
N GLY A 196 -16.04 -9.35 -0.11
CA GLY A 196 -16.03 -10.80 -0.06
C GLY A 196 -17.43 -11.40 -0.36
N ILE A 197 -18.48 -10.83 0.21
CA ILE A 197 -19.86 -11.24 -0.09
C ILE A 197 -20.17 -11.01 -1.59
N ALA A 198 -19.78 -9.87 -2.15
CA ALA A 198 -20.02 -9.56 -3.56
C ALA A 198 -19.28 -10.54 -4.49
N PHE A 199 -18.02 -10.87 -4.20
CA PHE A 199 -17.26 -11.86 -4.97
C PHE A 199 -17.86 -13.26 -4.85
N TRP A 200 -18.28 -13.68 -3.65
CA TRP A 200 -18.93 -14.96 -3.44
C TRP A 200 -20.26 -15.06 -4.22
N LEU A 201 -21.08 -14.01 -4.19
CA LEU A 201 -22.34 -13.96 -4.96
C LEU A 201 -22.10 -13.94 -6.48
N ALA A 202 -20.96 -13.43 -6.94
CA ALA A 202 -20.54 -13.45 -8.35
C ALA A 202 -20.00 -14.81 -8.81
N GLY A 203 -19.88 -15.81 -7.90
CA GLY A 203 -19.51 -17.18 -8.22
C GLY A 203 -18.11 -17.62 -7.78
N MET A 204 -17.35 -16.79 -7.06
CA MET A 204 -16.12 -17.25 -6.41
C MET A 204 -16.44 -18.25 -5.29
N ASN A 205 -15.55 -19.23 -5.06
CA ASN A 205 -15.62 -20.03 -3.84
C ASN A 205 -15.32 -19.15 -2.61
N TRP A 206 -15.64 -19.63 -1.42
CA TRP A 206 -15.50 -18.86 -0.18
C TRP A 206 -14.04 -18.48 0.13
N PHE A 207 -13.08 -19.36 -0.22
CA PHE A 207 -11.66 -19.14 0.02
C PHE A 207 -11.11 -18.04 -0.90
N ASP A 208 -11.41 -18.12 -2.20
CA ASP A 208 -11.02 -17.11 -3.18
C ASP A 208 -11.65 -15.75 -2.85
N ALA A 209 -12.97 -15.73 -2.58
CA ALA A 209 -13.68 -14.51 -2.22
C ALA A 209 -13.08 -13.82 -0.98
N THR A 210 -12.66 -14.59 0.03
CA THR A 210 -12.03 -14.07 1.23
C THR A 210 -10.64 -13.48 0.92
N ASN A 211 -9.81 -14.22 0.19
CA ASN A 211 -8.45 -13.77 -0.15
C ASN A 211 -8.49 -12.52 -1.05
N TYR A 212 -9.24 -12.58 -2.14
CA TYR A 212 -9.35 -11.44 -3.06
C TYR A 212 -10.02 -10.22 -2.41
N SER A 213 -10.97 -10.38 -1.48
CA SER A 213 -11.54 -9.24 -0.76
C SER A 213 -10.51 -8.52 0.12
N MET A 214 -9.64 -9.28 0.79
CA MET A 214 -8.55 -8.73 1.62
C MET A 214 -7.55 -7.95 0.76
N THR A 215 -7.09 -8.54 -0.35
CA THR A 215 -6.06 -7.93 -1.21
C THR A 215 -6.62 -6.76 -2.02
N THR A 216 -7.90 -6.80 -2.43
CA THR A 216 -8.60 -5.70 -3.11
C THR A 216 -8.77 -4.48 -2.20
N THR A 217 -9.28 -4.67 -0.99
CA THR A 217 -9.53 -3.55 -0.06
C THR A 217 -8.27 -3.00 0.57
N ALA A 218 -7.25 -3.85 0.73
CA ALA A 218 -5.91 -3.42 1.13
C ALA A 218 -5.18 -2.67 0.02
N THR A 219 -5.68 -2.74 -1.23
CA THR A 219 -4.98 -2.24 -2.42
C THR A 219 -3.58 -2.83 -2.55
N GLY A 220 -3.45 -4.15 -2.39
CA GLY A 220 -2.17 -4.83 -2.32
C GLY A 220 -1.84 -5.72 -3.52
N GLY A 221 -2.85 -6.34 -4.15
CA GLY A 221 -2.75 -7.03 -5.44
C GLY A 221 -2.21 -8.45 -5.43
N PHE A 222 -1.82 -9.02 -4.29
CA PHE A 222 -1.48 -10.43 -4.25
C PHE A 222 -2.67 -11.30 -4.67
N ALA A 223 -2.39 -12.23 -5.56
CA ALA A 223 -3.36 -13.18 -6.07
C ALA A 223 -3.06 -14.59 -5.55
N ILE A 224 -4.08 -15.44 -5.58
CA ILE A 224 -4.00 -16.87 -5.28
C ILE A 224 -4.06 -17.71 -6.55
N HIS A 225 -4.27 -17.08 -7.71
CA HIS A 225 -4.17 -17.66 -9.04
C HIS A 225 -3.12 -16.89 -9.85
N ASN A 226 -2.40 -17.61 -10.73
CA ASN A 226 -1.33 -17.03 -11.54
C ASN A 226 -1.83 -15.92 -12.46
N ASP A 227 -3.04 -16.08 -13.00
CA ASP A 227 -3.68 -15.10 -13.88
C ASP A 227 -4.48 -14.02 -13.13
N SER A 228 -4.29 -13.89 -11.80
CA SER A 228 -5.02 -12.91 -10.98
C SER A 228 -6.54 -13.03 -11.17
N LEU A 229 -7.25 -11.92 -11.43
CA LEU A 229 -8.69 -11.96 -11.65
C LEU A 229 -9.08 -12.42 -13.08
N ALA A 230 -8.15 -12.43 -14.04
CA ALA A 230 -8.39 -13.02 -15.35
C ALA A 230 -8.79 -14.50 -15.29
N TYR A 231 -8.31 -15.24 -14.28
CA TYR A 231 -8.64 -16.64 -14.01
C TYR A 231 -10.14 -16.95 -14.03
N PHE A 232 -10.96 -16.05 -13.50
CA PHE A 232 -12.41 -16.29 -13.35
C PHE A 232 -13.20 -16.11 -14.64
N HIS A 233 -12.68 -15.46 -15.66
CA HIS A 233 -13.35 -15.16 -16.94
C HIS A 233 -14.79 -14.61 -16.76
N ASN A 234 -15.02 -13.83 -15.70
CA ASN A 234 -16.35 -13.34 -15.33
C ASN A 234 -16.40 -11.81 -15.23
N PRO A 235 -17.08 -11.12 -16.16
CA PRO A 235 -17.20 -9.67 -16.14
C PRO A 235 -17.76 -9.10 -14.83
N ALA A 236 -18.63 -9.81 -14.13
CA ALA A 236 -19.22 -9.36 -12.87
C ALA A 236 -18.14 -9.22 -11.78
N ILE A 237 -17.19 -10.15 -11.75
CA ILE A 237 -16.06 -10.12 -10.81
C ILE A 237 -15.17 -8.90 -11.10
N ASP A 238 -14.89 -8.61 -12.37
CA ASP A 238 -14.11 -7.43 -12.77
C ASP A 238 -14.79 -6.14 -12.29
N TYR A 239 -16.09 -5.99 -12.53
CA TYR A 239 -16.83 -4.79 -12.10
C TYR A 239 -16.88 -4.65 -10.56
N ILE A 240 -17.04 -5.75 -9.82
CA ILE A 240 -16.96 -5.74 -8.36
C ILE A 240 -15.58 -5.27 -7.91
N ALA A 241 -14.51 -5.83 -8.47
CA ALA A 241 -13.14 -5.41 -8.17
C ALA A 241 -12.92 -3.92 -8.45
N ILE A 242 -13.38 -3.41 -9.62
CA ILE A 242 -13.31 -1.99 -9.97
C ILE A 242 -13.96 -1.11 -8.90
N VAL A 243 -15.19 -1.48 -8.47
CA VAL A 243 -15.93 -0.70 -7.48
C VAL A 243 -15.21 -0.68 -6.13
N PHE A 244 -14.77 -1.84 -5.62
CA PHE A 244 -14.15 -1.91 -4.30
C PHE A 244 -12.73 -1.33 -4.28
N GLN A 245 -11.93 -1.50 -5.34
CA GLN A 245 -10.64 -0.82 -5.50
C GLN A 245 -10.84 0.70 -5.55
N PHE A 246 -11.80 1.17 -6.33
CA PHE A 246 -12.14 2.60 -6.41
C PHE A 246 -12.50 3.16 -5.02
N LEU A 247 -13.36 2.47 -4.25
CA LEU A 247 -13.74 2.87 -2.90
C LEU A 247 -12.55 2.86 -1.93
N ALA A 248 -11.70 1.83 -2.00
CA ALA A 248 -10.49 1.73 -1.19
C ALA A 248 -9.47 2.84 -1.50
N GLY A 249 -9.45 3.36 -2.73
CA GLY A 249 -8.64 4.52 -3.15
C GLY A 249 -9.16 5.88 -2.70
N ILE A 250 -10.37 5.97 -2.13
CA ILE A 250 -10.95 7.22 -1.61
C ILE A 250 -10.47 7.46 -0.17
N ASN A 251 -10.39 8.72 0.22
CA ASN A 251 -10.12 9.09 1.61
C ASN A 251 -11.16 8.51 2.57
N PHE A 252 -10.76 7.63 3.50
CA PHE A 252 -11.68 6.99 4.45
C PHE A 252 -12.43 7.96 5.35
N THR A 253 -11.85 9.14 5.65
CA THR A 253 -12.56 10.19 6.40
C THR A 253 -13.75 10.75 5.61
N LEU A 254 -13.59 10.91 4.29
CA LEU A 254 -14.69 11.35 3.41
C LEU A 254 -15.72 10.24 3.23
N LEU A 255 -15.30 8.98 3.09
CA LEU A 255 -16.22 7.83 3.06
C LEU A 255 -17.06 7.75 4.33
N TYR A 256 -16.42 7.89 5.50
CA TYR A 256 -17.14 7.93 6.77
C TYR A 256 -18.20 9.05 6.80
N ALA A 257 -17.82 10.26 6.38
CA ALA A 257 -18.74 11.38 6.37
C ALA A 257 -19.91 11.17 5.40
N SER A 258 -19.66 10.50 4.28
CA SER A 258 -20.68 10.21 3.26
C SER A 258 -21.64 9.13 3.72
N ILE A 259 -21.14 8.02 4.26
CA ILE A 259 -21.96 6.85 4.66
C ILE A 259 -22.71 7.16 5.97
N PHE A 260 -22.00 7.53 7.02
CA PHE A 260 -22.60 7.64 8.38
C PHE A 260 -23.17 9.03 8.71
N LYS A 261 -22.77 10.08 7.99
CA LYS A 261 -23.26 11.45 8.23
C LYS A 261 -24.08 11.99 7.07
N SER A 262 -24.38 11.17 6.07
CA SER A 262 -25.14 11.52 4.85
C SER A 262 -24.63 12.78 4.14
N LYS A 263 -23.29 13.02 4.18
CA LYS A 263 -22.65 14.21 3.60
C LYS A 263 -22.04 13.93 2.20
N PHE A 264 -22.79 13.32 1.29
CA PHE A 264 -22.34 13.05 -0.08
C PHE A 264 -21.89 14.31 -0.84
N ALA A 265 -22.56 15.44 -0.61
CA ALA A 265 -22.17 16.70 -1.21
C ALA A 265 -20.75 17.16 -0.82
N ALA A 266 -20.26 16.78 0.36
CA ALA A 266 -18.89 17.08 0.80
C ALA A 266 -17.86 16.27 0.01
N LEU A 267 -18.16 15.02 -0.33
CA LEU A 267 -17.32 14.17 -1.20
C LEU A 267 -17.22 14.79 -2.59
N LEU A 268 -18.34 15.09 -3.23
CA LEU A 268 -18.39 15.66 -4.58
C LEU A 268 -17.78 17.07 -4.68
N LYS A 269 -17.79 17.87 -3.61
CA LYS A 269 -17.15 19.19 -3.55
C LYS A 269 -15.66 19.15 -3.29
N ASN A 270 -15.11 17.99 -2.84
CA ASN A 270 -13.70 17.86 -2.48
C ASN A 270 -12.80 17.97 -3.73
N SER A 271 -11.77 18.83 -3.65
CA SER A 271 -10.86 19.09 -4.77
C SER A 271 -10.01 17.88 -5.15
N GLU A 272 -9.64 17.05 -4.16
CA GLU A 272 -8.87 15.83 -4.38
C GLU A 272 -9.71 14.78 -5.08
N PHE A 273 -10.94 14.53 -4.61
CA PHE A 273 -11.86 13.55 -5.18
C PHE A 273 -12.23 13.91 -6.63
N LYS A 274 -12.42 15.21 -6.93
CA LYS A 274 -12.65 15.67 -8.31
C LYS A 274 -11.50 15.34 -9.24
N LEU A 275 -10.25 15.58 -8.80
CA LEU A 275 -9.09 15.27 -9.61
C LEU A 275 -8.95 13.75 -9.78
N TYR A 276 -9.17 12.97 -8.71
CA TYR A 276 -9.14 11.51 -8.71
C TYR A 276 -10.07 10.93 -9.78
N ILE A 277 -11.35 11.31 -9.79
CA ILE A 277 -12.32 10.87 -10.81
C ILE A 277 -11.93 11.37 -12.20
N CYS A 278 -11.49 12.62 -12.33
CA CYS A 278 -11.14 13.21 -13.62
C CYS A 278 -9.98 12.43 -14.29
N ILE A 279 -8.91 12.14 -13.54
CA ILE A 279 -7.77 11.36 -14.06
C ILE A 279 -8.24 9.96 -14.43
N LEU A 280 -9.00 9.29 -13.55
CA LEU A 280 -9.49 7.94 -13.77
C LEU A 280 -10.31 7.85 -15.07
N LEU A 281 -11.33 8.71 -15.23
CA LEU A 281 -12.20 8.66 -16.39
C LEU A 281 -11.48 9.04 -17.68
N LEU A 282 -10.60 10.05 -17.66
CA LEU A 282 -9.85 10.45 -18.85
C LEU A 282 -8.86 9.38 -19.28
N SER A 283 -8.14 8.76 -18.34
CA SER A 283 -7.18 7.69 -18.62
C SER A 283 -7.90 6.43 -19.13
N ALA A 284 -9.02 6.04 -18.51
CA ALA A 284 -9.80 4.88 -18.94
C ALA A 284 -10.39 5.10 -20.33
N ALA A 285 -10.95 6.28 -20.61
CA ALA A 285 -11.47 6.60 -21.95
C ALA A 285 -10.36 6.60 -23.02
N GLY A 286 -9.17 7.14 -22.68
CA GLY A 286 -8.02 7.11 -23.59
C GLY A 286 -7.56 5.69 -23.92
N ILE A 287 -7.40 4.83 -22.90
CA ILE A 287 -7.00 3.43 -23.10
C ILE A 287 -8.10 2.66 -23.84
N ALA A 288 -9.37 2.79 -23.44
CA ALA A 288 -10.49 2.13 -24.13
C ALA A 288 -10.53 2.47 -25.63
N THR A 289 -10.30 3.74 -25.96
CA THR A 289 -10.24 4.18 -27.37
C THR A 289 -9.10 3.49 -28.12
N VAL A 290 -7.92 3.36 -27.51
CA VAL A 290 -6.77 2.67 -28.12
C VAL A 290 -7.05 1.17 -28.29
N LEU A 291 -7.60 0.49 -27.28
CA LEU A 291 -7.96 -0.93 -27.36
C LEU A 291 -9.00 -1.21 -28.46
N TYR A 292 -10.03 -0.36 -28.53
CA TYR A 292 -11.07 -0.48 -29.55
C TYR A 292 -10.55 -0.25 -30.99
N LEU A 293 -9.76 0.82 -31.21
CA LEU A 293 -9.31 1.21 -32.53
C LEU A 293 -8.10 0.44 -33.04
N GLN A 294 -7.16 0.04 -32.17
CA GLN A 294 -5.90 -0.58 -32.58
C GLN A 294 -5.88 -2.09 -32.39
N LEU A 295 -6.50 -2.62 -31.35
CA LEU A 295 -6.53 -4.05 -31.06
C LEU A 295 -7.85 -4.72 -31.47
N GLY A 296 -8.86 -3.95 -31.90
CA GLY A 296 -10.13 -4.50 -32.37
C GLY A 296 -10.99 -5.12 -31.26
N TYR A 297 -10.80 -4.70 -30.01
CA TYR A 297 -11.66 -5.13 -28.90
C TYR A 297 -13.11 -4.69 -29.16
N GLU A 298 -14.07 -5.49 -28.74
CA GLU A 298 -15.46 -5.03 -28.62
C GLU A 298 -15.57 -3.89 -27.59
N LEU A 299 -16.62 -3.09 -27.71
CA LEU A 299 -16.74 -1.87 -26.89
C LEU A 299 -16.81 -2.18 -25.37
N GLU A 300 -17.55 -3.23 -24.96
CA GLU A 300 -17.67 -3.60 -23.54
C GLU A 300 -16.35 -4.10 -22.96
N PRO A 301 -15.65 -5.09 -23.53
CA PRO A 301 -14.33 -5.51 -23.06
C PRO A 301 -13.31 -4.37 -23.04
N ALA A 302 -13.29 -3.52 -24.07
CA ALA A 302 -12.38 -2.38 -24.13
C ALA A 302 -12.60 -1.40 -22.95
N ILE A 303 -13.85 -1.08 -22.62
CA ILE A 303 -14.19 -0.21 -21.48
C ILE A 303 -13.88 -0.92 -20.15
N ARG A 304 -14.24 -2.17 -19.98
CA ARG A 304 -14.06 -2.96 -18.75
C ARG A 304 -12.57 -3.14 -18.43
N SER A 305 -11.77 -3.66 -19.38
CA SER A 305 -10.34 -3.88 -19.15
C SER A 305 -9.58 -2.57 -18.93
N SER A 306 -9.90 -1.50 -19.68
CA SER A 306 -9.27 -0.19 -19.47
C SER A 306 -9.62 0.40 -18.11
N LEU A 307 -10.89 0.35 -17.71
CA LEU A 307 -11.34 0.88 -16.42
C LEU A 307 -10.74 0.08 -15.27
N PHE A 308 -10.69 -1.26 -15.40
CA PHE A 308 -10.08 -2.15 -14.42
C PHE A 308 -8.62 -1.79 -14.17
N HIS A 309 -7.80 -1.73 -15.23
CA HIS A 309 -6.37 -1.45 -15.08
C HIS A 309 -6.11 -0.02 -14.60
N VAL A 310 -6.85 0.97 -15.10
CA VAL A 310 -6.69 2.35 -14.61
C VAL A 310 -7.04 2.46 -13.12
N VAL A 311 -8.12 1.82 -12.67
CA VAL A 311 -8.48 1.81 -11.24
C VAL A 311 -7.42 1.06 -10.45
N SER A 312 -7.03 -0.13 -10.89
CA SER A 312 -6.03 -0.98 -10.23
C SER A 312 -4.69 -0.25 -10.07
N PHE A 313 -4.18 0.37 -11.11
CA PHE A 313 -2.89 1.08 -11.06
C PHE A 313 -2.98 2.42 -10.32
N MET A 314 -4.11 3.15 -10.43
CA MET A 314 -4.29 4.41 -9.72
C MET A 314 -4.50 4.22 -8.22
N THR A 315 -5.20 3.16 -7.82
CA THR A 315 -5.34 2.81 -6.41
C THR A 315 -4.14 2.06 -5.85
N THR A 316 -3.15 1.80 -6.70
CA THR A 316 -1.96 1.02 -6.37
C THR A 316 -2.27 -0.40 -5.89
N THR A 317 -3.34 -0.99 -6.44
CA THR A 317 -3.72 -2.37 -6.13
C THR A 317 -2.86 -3.37 -6.91
N GLY A 318 -2.65 -3.15 -8.21
CA GLY A 318 -1.79 -4.00 -9.03
C GLY A 318 -2.42 -5.32 -9.49
N MET A 319 -3.74 -5.52 -9.36
CA MET A 319 -4.45 -6.66 -9.96
C MET A 319 -4.62 -6.45 -11.46
N PHE A 320 -4.75 -7.54 -12.20
CA PHE A 320 -4.98 -7.52 -13.66
C PHE A 320 -6.09 -8.51 -14.07
N ASN A 321 -6.77 -8.19 -15.16
CA ASN A 321 -7.78 -9.04 -15.80
C ASN A 321 -7.50 -9.26 -17.28
N ASP A 322 -6.36 -8.73 -17.78
CA ASP A 322 -5.91 -8.82 -19.17
C ASP A 322 -4.40 -8.65 -19.22
N ASP A 323 -3.74 -9.10 -20.29
CA ASP A 323 -2.30 -8.98 -20.45
C ASP A 323 -1.92 -7.60 -21.00
N VAL A 324 -1.55 -6.70 -20.11
CA VAL A 324 -1.13 -5.33 -20.44
C VAL A 324 0.16 -5.30 -21.27
N ALA A 325 0.98 -6.37 -21.23
CA ALA A 325 2.21 -6.44 -22.04
C ALA A 325 1.93 -6.47 -23.55
N LEU A 326 0.74 -6.96 -23.93
CA LEU A 326 0.29 -6.99 -25.34
C LEU A 326 -0.33 -5.67 -25.80
N TRP A 327 -0.53 -4.72 -24.89
CA TRP A 327 -1.17 -3.45 -25.23
C TRP A 327 -0.18 -2.48 -25.91
N PRO A 328 -0.67 -1.56 -26.77
CA PRO A 328 0.18 -0.54 -27.39
C PRO A 328 0.92 0.31 -26.35
N HIS A 329 2.18 0.64 -26.58
CA HIS A 329 3.04 1.36 -25.63
C HIS A 329 2.47 2.71 -25.15
N ILE A 330 1.56 3.35 -25.92
CA ILE A 330 0.89 4.57 -25.49
C ILE A 330 0.06 4.34 -24.21
N THR A 331 -0.52 3.14 -24.04
CA THR A 331 -1.28 2.79 -22.83
C THR A 331 -0.36 2.68 -21.62
N TRP A 332 0.89 2.22 -21.79
CA TRP A 332 1.89 2.14 -20.73
C TRP A 332 2.29 3.52 -20.21
N ILE A 333 2.37 4.53 -21.11
CA ILE A 333 2.63 5.92 -20.70
C ILE A 333 1.48 6.44 -19.85
N ILE A 334 0.23 6.16 -20.26
CA ILE A 334 -0.97 6.58 -19.50
C ILE A 334 -0.99 5.87 -18.14
N LEU A 335 -0.79 4.54 -18.11
CA LEU A 335 -0.75 3.78 -16.87
C LEU A 335 0.41 4.22 -15.96
N GLY A 336 1.61 4.45 -16.50
CA GLY A 336 2.75 4.97 -15.74
C GLY A 336 2.49 6.35 -15.10
N ALA A 337 1.80 7.24 -15.82
CA ALA A 337 1.38 8.52 -15.25
C ALA A 337 0.36 8.34 -14.11
N VAL A 338 -0.58 7.40 -14.26
CA VAL A 338 -1.56 7.05 -13.23
C VAL A 338 -0.88 6.41 -12.00
N MET A 339 0.08 5.49 -12.21
CA MET A 339 0.93 4.90 -11.17
C MET A 339 1.65 5.95 -10.32
N PHE A 340 2.18 6.98 -11.01
CA PHE A 340 2.86 8.08 -10.33
C PHE A 340 1.92 8.87 -9.42
N VAL A 341 0.72 9.22 -9.90
CA VAL A 341 -0.24 10.04 -9.14
C VAL A 341 -0.77 9.32 -7.92
N GLY A 342 -1.18 8.08 -8.06
CA GLY A 342 -1.76 7.28 -6.97
C GLY A 342 -3.15 7.74 -6.52
N GLY A 343 -3.69 7.11 -5.45
CA GLY A 343 -5.02 7.42 -4.92
C GLY A 343 -5.07 8.65 -4.01
N CYS A 344 -6.19 8.79 -3.28
CA CYS A 344 -6.41 9.89 -2.34
C CYS A 344 -5.60 9.73 -1.05
N ALA A 345 -5.22 10.83 -0.43
CA ALA A 345 -4.60 10.81 0.89
C ALA A 345 -5.58 10.29 1.95
N GLY A 346 -5.10 9.42 2.83
CA GLY A 346 -5.95 8.77 3.85
C GLY A 346 -6.82 7.65 3.29
N SER A 347 -6.42 7.05 2.17
CA SER A 347 -6.86 5.76 1.63
C SER A 347 -5.82 4.68 1.91
N THR A 348 -6.08 3.44 1.51
CA THR A 348 -5.11 2.34 1.56
C THR A 348 -4.02 2.44 0.49
N SER A 349 -4.28 3.18 -0.61
CA SER A 349 -3.36 3.28 -1.76
C SER A 349 -2.02 3.95 -1.42
N GLY A 350 -0.98 3.58 -2.18
CA GLY A 350 0.35 4.19 -2.18
C GLY A 350 0.50 5.41 -3.11
N GLY A 351 1.67 5.60 -3.71
CA GLY A 351 1.98 6.62 -4.70
C GLY A 351 2.17 8.04 -4.15
N PHE A 352 2.31 9.01 -5.06
CA PHE A 352 2.53 10.43 -4.76
C PHE A 352 1.34 11.07 -4.04
N LYS A 353 0.13 10.56 -4.22
CA LYS A 353 -1.18 10.99 -3.71
C LYS A 353 -1.81 12.15 -4.50
N CYS A 354 -3.08 11.97 -4.86
CA CYS A 354 -3.87 12.97 -5.59
C CYS A 354 -3.85 14.36 -4.96
N ILE A 355 -3.86 14.47 -3.63
CA ILE A 355 -3.83 15.79 -2.95
C ILE A 355 -2.57 16.58 -3.28
N ARG A 356 -1.41 15.89 -3.40
CA ARG A 356 -0.15 16.55 -3.77
C ARG A 356 -0.19 17.01 -5.23
N ALA A 357 -0.78 16.22 -6.12
CA ALA A 357 -1.02 16.62 -7.51
C ALA A 357 -1.92 17.86 -7.60
N VAL A 358 -3.02 17.92 -6.82
CA VAL A 358 -3.88 19.13 -6.72
C VAL A 358 -3.08 20.34 -6.25
N MET A 359 -2.25 20.18 -5.22
CA MET A 359 -1.42 21.27 -4.69
C MET A 359 -0.42 21.76 -5.74
N THR A 360 0.25 20.85 -6.43
CA THR A 360 1.24 21.16 -7.47
C THR A 360 0.58 21.89 -8.64
N LEU A 361 -0.55 21.40 -9.17
CA LEU A 361 -1.26 22.05 -10.27
C LEU A 361 -1.77 23.44 -9.91
N LYS A 362 -2.29 23.63 -8.69
CA LYS A 362 -2.72 24.96 -8.23
C LYS A 362 -1.55 25.90 -8.01
N SER A 363 -0.41 25.40 -7.51
CA SER A 363 0.81 26.20 -7.39
C SER A 363 1.33 26.65 -8.74
N LEU A 364 1.39 25.73 -9.71
CA LEU A 364 1.80 26.03 -11.08
C LEU A 364 0.91 27.12 -11.69
N ARG A 365 -0.42 26.99 -11.57
CA ARG A 365 -1.37 28.00 -12.03
C ARG A 365 -1.15 29.36 -11.36
N ASN A 366 -0.90 29.38 -10.05
CA ASN A 366 -0.63 30.62 -9.32
C ASN A 366 0.70 31.26 -9.76
N ASN A 367 1.74 30.45 -10.02
CA ASN A 367 3.03 30.95 -10.52
C ASN A 367 2.88 31.63 -11.89
N PHE A 368 2.12 31.04 -12.83
CA PHE A 368 1.83 31.70 -14.10
C PHE A 368 1.10 33.05 -13.92
N ARG A 369 0.15 33.12 -12.99
CA ARG A 369 -0.54 34.39 -12.68
C ARG A 369 0.39 35.42 -12.04
N GLN A 370 1.32 34.96 -11.19
CA GLN A 370 2.29 35.84 -10.52
C GLN A 370 3.30 36.43 -11.51
N ILE A 371 3.67 35.69 -12.57
CA ILE A 371 4.51 36.23 -13.67
C ILE A 371 3.81 37.44 -14.32
N LEU A 372 2.49 37.37 -14.52
CA LEU A 372 1.71 38.46 -15.12
C LEU A 372 1.40 39.57 -14.11
N HIS A 373 1.30 39.24 -12.83
CA HIS A 373 0.94 40.15 -11.74
C HIS A 373 1.91 39.97 -10.55
N PRO A 374 3.16 40.48 -10.62
CA PRO A 374 4.23 40.20 -9.66
C PRO A 374 3.88 40.53 -8.19
N ASN A 375 3.07 41.54 -7.96
CA ASN A 375 2.66 41.99 -6.62
C ASN A 375 1.41 41.24 -6.08
N ALA A 376 0.85 40.30 -6.82
CA ALA A 376 -0.36 39.59 -6.38
C ALA A 376 -0.01 38.52 -5.33
N VAL A 377 -0.69 38.56 -4.19
CA VAL A 377 -0.63 37.52 -3.16
C VAL A 377 -1.63 36.43 -3.50
N LEU A 378 -1.14 35.30 -4.03
CA LEU A 378 -1.93 34.18 -4.54
C LEU A 378 -1.75 32.92 -3.69
N PRO A 379 -2.43 32.79 -2.52
CA PRO A 379 -2.31 31.59 -1.71
C PRO A 379 -2.93 30.36 -2.40
N VAL A 380 -2.28 29.21 -2.31
CA VAL A 380 -2.87 27.93 -2.73
C VAL A 380 -3.99 27.59 -1.76
N ARG A 381 -5.22 27.39 -2.28
CA ARG A 381 -6.39 27.01 -1.47
C ARG A 381 -6.88 25.61 -1.82
N ILE A 382 -7.12 24.79 -0.80
CA ILE A 382 -7.70 23.44 -0.92
C ILE A 382 -8.99 23.42 -0.09
N ASN A 383 -10.10 23.06 -0.71
CA ASN A 383 -11.42 23.01 -0.06
C ASN A 383 -11.74 24.30 0.75
N GLY A 384 -11.38 25.47 0.20
CA GLY A 384 -11.61 26.78 0.82
C GLY A 384 -10.54 27.23 1.83
N GLN A 385 -9.65 26.36 2.27
CA GLN A 385 -8.59 26.68 3.22
C GLN A 385 -7.26 27.00 2.53
N SER A 386 -6.54 28.03 2.98
CA SER A 386 -5.21 28.34 2.47
C SER A 386 -4.17 27.35 3.01
N VAL A 387 -3.28 26.91 2.13
CA VAL A 387 -2.18 26.01 2.48
C VAL A 387 -1.00 26.85 2.94
N PRO A 388 -0.45 26.63 4.17
CA PRO A 388 0.73 27.32 4.66
C PRO A 388 1.94 27.10 3.75
N GLN A 389 2.79 28.11 3.60
CA GLN A 389 3.98 28.05 2.74
C GLN A 389 4.94 26.91 3.15
N ALA A 390 5.09 26.64 4.45
CA ALA A 390 5.91 25.54 4.93
C ALA A 390 5.46 24.16 4.39
N ARG A 391 4.14 23.97 4.19
CA ARG A 391 3.62 22.73 3.57
C ARG A 391 3.89 22.67 2.06
N MET A 392 3.94 23.81 1.40
CA MET A 392 4.32 23.87 -0.03
C MET A 392 5.80 23.53 -0.22
N VAL A 393 6.68 24.04 0.65
CA VAL A 393 8.10 23.66 0.65
C VAL A 393 8.27 22.16 0.89
N ALA A 394 7.59 21.61 1.89
CA ALA A 394 7.61 20.17 2.17
C ALA A 394 7.10 19.32 0.99
N LEU A 395 6.08 19.80 0.26
CA LEU A 395 5.58 19.15 -0.95
C LEU A 395 6.65 19.07 -2.04
N PHE A 396 7.31 20.19 -2.35
CA PHE A 396 8.36 20.19 -3.39
C PHE A 396 9.57 19.36 -2.98
N SER A 397 9.96 19.40 -1.69
CA SER A 397 11.03 18.52 -1.17
C SER A 397 10.64 17.04 -1.31
N PHE A 398 9.39 16.67 -1.02
CA PHE A 398 8.91 15.31 -1.20
C PHE A 398 8.92 14.91 -2.68
N PHE A 399 8.45 15.77 -3.58
CA PHE A 399 8.46 15.53 -5.03
C PHE A 399 9.89 15.28 -5.54
N THR A 400 10.84 16.13 -5.15
CA THR A 400 12.25 15.97 -5.52
C THR A 400 12.81 14.65 -5.02
N LEU A 401 12.57 14.29 -3.75
CA LEU A 401 13.02 13.03 -3.18
C LEU A 401 12.37 11.83 -3.86
N PHE A 402 11.09 11.91 -4.21
CA PHE A 402 10.37 10.83 -4.90
C PHE A 402 11.01 10.51 -6.26
N ILE A 403 11.28 11.55 -7.06
CA ILE A 403 11.97 11.39 -8.34
C ILE A 403 13.43 10.91 -8.14
N LEU A 404 14.14 11.45 -7.17
CA LEU A 404 15.52 11.05 -6.87
C LEU A 404 15.58 9.56 -6.48
N MET A 405 14.65 9.06 -5.67
CA MET A 405 14.60 7.66 -5.27
C MET A 405 14.36 6.74 -6.49
N ILE A 406 13.47 7.13 -7.42
CA ILE A 406 13.28 6.39 -8.67
C ILE A 406 14.58 6.34 -9.47
N LEU A 407 15.22 7.48 -9.67
CA LEU A 407 16.45 7.57 -10.49
C LEU A 407 17.62 6.79 -9.86
N VAL A 408 17.83 6.92 -8.55
CA VAL A 408 18.89 6.19 -7.84
C VAL A 408 18.65 4.68 -7.91
N THR A 409 17.43 4.22 -7.64
CA THR A 409 17.10 2.79 -7.70
C THR A 409 17.20 2.26 -9.12
N ALA A 410 16.69 2.99 -10.11
CA ALA A 410 16.83 2.61 -11.52
C ALA A 410 18.31 2.55 -11.93
N GLY A 411 19.15 3.49 -11.47
CA GLY A 411 20.58 3.46 -11.71
C GLY A 411 21.28 2.22 -11.13
N ILE A 412 20.91 1.82 -9.91
CA ILE A 412 21.42 0.59 -9.29
C ILE A 412 20.99 -0.65 -10.08
N MET A 413 19.76 -0.70 -10.58
CA MET A 413 19.24 -1.82 -11.37
C MET A 413 19.92 -1.89 -12.75
N LEU A 414 20.16 -0.75 -13.39
CA LEU A 414 20.94 -0.69 -14.63
C LEU A 414 22.36 -1.22 -14.46
N LEU A 415 23.03 -0.90 -13.35
CA LEU A 415 24.35 -1.45 -13.03
C LEU A 415 24.32 -2.98 -12.80
N SER A 416 23.17 -3.52 -12.44
CA SER A 416 22.94 -4.97 -12.28
C SER A 416 22.57 -5.67 -13.60
N GLY A 417 22.54 -4.94 -14.73
CA GLY A 417 22.27 -5.49 -16.07
C GLY A 417 20.78 -5.55 -16.44
N ILE A 418 19.89 -4.97 -15.64
CA ILE A 418 18.45 -4.89 -15.95
C ILE A 418 18.23 -3.77 -16.97
N ASP A 419 17.37 -3.98 -17.95
CA ASP A 419 17.05 -3.00 -18.98
C ASP A 419 16.52 -1.68 -18.43
N MET A 420 16.70 -0.59 -19.18
CA MET A 420 16.37 0.77 -18.74
C MET A 420 14.87 0.95 -18.45
N ILE A 421 14.00 0.43 -19.31
CA ILE A 421 12.54 0.57 -19.16
C ILE A 421 12.11 -0.18 -17.90
N ASN A 422 12.55 -1.44 -17.75
CA ASN A 422 12.30 -2.28 -16.60
C ASN A 422 12.78 -1.61 -15.30
N SER A 423 14.01 -1.08 -15.31
CA SER A 423 14.60 -0.42 -14.13
C SER A 423 13.78 0.78 -13.65
N ILE A 424 13.30 1.63 -14.55
CA ILE A 424 12.50 2.82 -14.21
C ILE A 424 11.10 2.40 -13.72
N VAL A 425 10.46 1.47 -14.42
CA VAL A 425 9.08 1.08 -14.10
C VAL A 425 9.02 0.28 -12.80
N ILE A 426 9.97 -0.63 -12.56
CA ILE A 426 10.08 -1.36 -11.30
C ILE A 426 10.35 -0.41 -10.12
N ALA A 427 11.27 0.55 -10.28
CA ALA A 427 11.53 1.55 -9.25
C ALA A 427 10.28 2.39 -8.96
N LEU A 428 9.53 2.81 -9.99
CA LEU A 428 8.26 3.52 -9.84
C LEU A 428 7.21 2.64 -9.15
N SER A 429 7.07 1.38 -9.56
CA SER A 429 6.13 0.43 -8.98
C SER A 429 6.41 0.20 -7.49
N CYS A 430 7.68 -0.01 -7.11
CA CYS A 430 8.06 -0.22 -5.72
C CYS A 430 7.87 1.01 -4.84
N VAL A 431 8.28 2.22 -5.29
CA VAL A 431 8.12 3.44 -4.49
C VAL A 431 6.66 3.88 -4.39
N SER A 432 5.83 3.48 -5.35
CA SER A 432 4.38 3.73 -5.34
C SER A 432 3.59 2.61 -4.66
N ASN A 433 4.22 1.47 -4.32
CA ASN A 433 3.60 0.27 -3.76
C ASN A 433 2.47 -0.28 -4.64
N ILE A 434 2.78 -0.64 -5.90
CA ILE A 434 1.80 -1.12 -6.89
C ILE A 434 1.98 -2.60 -7.20
N GLY A 435 3.25 -3.07 -7.26
CA GLY A 435 3.65 -4.45 -7.52
C GLY A 435 3.99 -4.73 -8.97
N PRO A 436 3.02 -4.83 -9.87
CA PRO A 436 3.29 -5.18 -11.27
C PRO A 436 4.15 -4.14 -11.98
N SER A 437 4.91 -4.61 -12.98
CA SER A 437 5.66 -3.79 -13.90
C SER A 437 4.94 -3.69 -15.25
N LEU A 438 5.24 -2.64 -16.02
CA LEU A 438 4.75 -2.41 -17.37
C LEU A 438 5.89 -2.72 -18.36
N SER A 439 6.13 -4.00 -18.64
CA SER A 439 7.13 -4.40 -19.62
C SER A 439 6.81 -5.79 -20.17
N THR A 440 7.46 -6.16 -21.27
CA THR A 440 7.35 -7.48 -21.88
C THR A 440 8.10 -8.56 -21.12
N ASP A 441 9.20 -8.20 -20.46
CA ASP A 441 10.10 -9.16 -19.83
C ASP A 441 9.81 -9.37 -18.35
N ILE A 442 9.25 -8.34 -17.68
CA ILE A 442 8.85 -8.36 -16.28
C ILE A 442 7.48 -7.67 -16.22
N GLY A 443 6.48 -8.31 -16.81
CA GLY A 443 5.11 -7.80 -16.92
C GLY A 443 4.29 -7.96 -15.63
N ALA A 444 3.00 -7.72 -15.73
CA ALA A 444 2.07 -7.89 -14.63
C ALA A 444 1.97 -9.35 -14.16
N ASN A 445 2.17 -10.30 -15.05
CA ASN A 445 2.01 -11.75 -14.83
C ASN A 445 3.34 -12.46 -14.54
N ILE A 446 4.46 -11.74 -14.45
CA ILE A 446 5.79 -12.35 -14.32
C ILE A 446 6.32 -12.09 -12.92
N SER A 447 6.80 -13.16 -12.26
CA SER A 447 7.44 -13.04 -10.95
C SER A 447 8.80 -12.36 -11.03
N TRP A 448 9.26 -11.85 -9.91
CA TRP A 448 10.56 -11.20 -9.78
C TRP A 448 11.63 -12.15 -9.22
N SER A 449 11.39 -13.47 -9.31
CA SER A 449 12.30 -14.52 -8.83
C SER A 449 13.70 -14.41 -9.46
N GLY A 450 13.76 -14.15 -10.76
CA GLY A 450 15.00 -14.03 -11.54
C GLY A 450 15.86 -12.81 -11.23
N MET A 451 15.41 -11.87 -10.36
CA MET A 451 16.21 -10.70 -10.00
C MET A 451 17.36 -11.06 -9.05
N PRO A 452 18.55 -10.42 -9.21
CA PRO A 452 19.65 -10.59 -8.28
C PRO A 452 19.28 -10.21 -6.84
N ASP A 453 19.79 -10.92 -5.84
CA ASP A 453 19.51 -10.67 -4.42
C ASP A 453 19.82 -9.22 -4.01
N PHE A 454 20.90 -8.63 -4.51
CA PHE A 454 21.25 -7.24 -4.25
C PHE A 454 20.16 -6.26 -4.71
N VAL A 455 19.52 -6.52 -5.84
CA VAL A 455 18.37 -5.71 -6.33
C VAL A 455 17.19 -5.88 -5.40
N LYS A 456 16.83 -7.11 -5.00
CA LYS A 456 15.76 -7.37 -4.04
C LYS A 456 15.97 -6.62 -2.72
N TRP A 457 17.20 -6.64 -2.19
CA TRP A 457 17.56 -5.87 -0.99
C TRP A 457 17.51 -4.35 -1.18
N THR A 458 17.70 -3.85 -2.40
CA THR A 458 17.53 -2.42 -2.72
C THR A 458 16.05 -2.03 -2.79
N LEU A 459 15.20 -2.92 -3.30
CA LEU A 459 13.77 -2.66 -3.45
C LEU A 459 13.01 -2.74 -2.12
N CYS A 460 13.40 -3.59 -1.17
CA CYS A 460 12.75 -3.68 0.14
C CYS A 460 12.69 -2.34 0.89
N PRO A 461 13.79 -1.60 1.10
CA PRO A 461 13.74 -0.26 1.68
C PRO A 461 12.92 0.73 0.84
N LEU A 462 12.92 0.59 -0.49
CA LEU A 462 12.16 1.47 -1.37
C LEU A 462 10.65 1.28 -1.16
N MET A 463 10.16 0.02 -1.09
CA MET A 463 8.77 -0.31 -0.76
C MET A 463 8.37 0.25 0.60
N LEU A 464 9.24 0.11 1.60
CA LEU A 464 9.03 0.65 2.94
C LEU A 464 8.93 2.19 2.93
N MET A 465 9.82 2.86 2.19
CA MET A 465 9.80 4.32 2.04
C MET A 465 8.56 4.81 1.29
N GLY A 466 8.09 4.06 0.31
CA GLY A 466 6.82 4.33 -0.36
C GLY A 466 5.64 4.30 0.62
N ARG A 467 5.58 3.25 1.45
CA ARG A 467 4.48 3.03 2.39
C ARG A 467 4.44 4.02 3.55
N LEU A 468 5.59 4.30 4.19
CA LEU A 468 5.72 5.17 5.37
C LEU A 468 5.92 6.64 5.03
N GLU A 469 5.95 6.98 3.74
CA GLU A 469 6.45 8.22 3.20
C GLU A 469 7.99 8.40 3.35
N ILE A 470 8.63 8.78 2.26
CA ILE A 470 10.10 8.81 2.11
C ILE A 470 10.78 9.58 3.26
N MET A 471 10.22 10.74 3.66
CA MET A 471 10.81 11.57 4.71
C MET A 471 10.79 10.92 6.09
N THR A 472 9.79 10.10 6.39
CA THR A 472 9.66 9.41 7.68
C THR A 472 10.82 8.44 7.91
N VAL A 473 11.24 7.74 6.86
CA VAL A 473 12.36 6.80 6.90
C VAL A 473 13.70 7.51 6.78
N LEU A 474 13.84 8.43 5.81
CA LEU A 474 15.12 9.11 5.58
C LEU A 474 15.59 9.98 6.74
N VAL A 475 14.69 10.51 7.56
CA VAL A 475 15.08 11.30 8.74
C VAL A 475 15.95 10.49 9.72
N LEU A 476 15.77 9.17 9.78
CA LEU A 476 16.57 8.28 10.64
C LEU A 476 18.05 8.23 10.24
N PHE A 477 18.37 8.50 8.98
CA PHE A 477 19.74 8.52 8.46
C PHE A 477 20.41 9.89 8.59
N THR A 478 19.71 10.90 9.11
CA THR A 478 20.28 12.23 9.30
C THR A 478 21.06 12.34 10.61
N ARG A 479 22.21 13.04 10.59
CA ARG A 479 23.00 13.28 11.80
C ARG A 479 22.21 14.03 12.89
N SER A 480 21.33 14.94 12.51
CA SER A 480 20.54 15.73 13.47
C SER A 480 19.51 14.89 14.23
N TYR A 481 19.08 13.75 13.68
CA TYR A 481 18.20 12.82 14.38
C TYR A 481 18.88 12.20 15.61
N TRP A 482 20.14 11.81 15.49
CA TRP A 482 20.90 11.14 16.55
C TRP A 482 21.58 12.09 17.54
N LYS A 483 21.72 13.39 17.18
CA LYS A 483 22.25 14.37 18.13
C LYS A 483 21.22 14.65 19.24
N GLU A 484 21.73 14.72 20.47
CA GLU A 484 20.96 15.24 21.60
C GLU A 484 20.90 16.76 21.50
N ASN A 485 19.69 17.32 21.57
CA ASN A 485 19.47 18.75 21.76
C ASN A 485 19.40 19.02 23.25
#